data_167dc262d344bb837418a3b76fe44b60
#
_entry.id   167dc262d344bb837418a3b76fe44b60
#
_cell.length_a   1.000
_cell.length_b   1.000
_cell.length_c   1.000
_cell.angle_alpha   90.00
_cell.angle_beta   90.00
_cell.angle_gamma   90.00
#
_symmetry.space_group_name_H-M   'P 1'
#
loop_
_entity.id
_entity.type
_entity.pdbx_description
1 polymer ?
#
loop_
_entity_poly.entity_id
_entity_poly.type
_entity_poly.pdbx_seq_one_letter_code
_entity_poly.pdbx_strand_id
1 'polypeptide(L)'
;VISNIWPHLLIYAISFIILGFYWIEHHLQYDYIKSSSKYFLWINVLFLMVIALTPFTTGVLGRYLDEQFSIILYGINIVLVGILSYFHWWYVNFRRIVFKDATPVVISTIKKSILVAPIIASISILISFFSLWISLVIYALVPIYYIFLSRVSFFRK
;
A
#
# COMPACT_ATOMS: atom_id res chain seq x y z
N VAL A 1 -1.96 -29.93 -16.76
CA VAL A 1 -2.97 -29.13 -16.03
C VAL A 1 -2.31 -28.40 -14.86
N ILE A 2 -1.53 -29.06 -13.97
CA ILE A 2 -0.91 -28.44 -12.79
C ILE A 2 0.16 -27.41 -13.18
N SER A 3 0.95 -27.63 -14.23
CA SER A 3 1.97 -26.71 -14.71
C SER A 3 1.43 -25.33 -15.14
N ASN A 4 0.17 -25.28 -15.58
CA ASN A 4 -0.46 -24.02 -15.99
C ASN A 4 -1.10 -23.24 -14.83
N ILE A 5 -1.31 -23.89 -13.67
CA ILE A 5 -1.91 -23.27 -12.48
C ILE A 5 -0.84 -22.61 -11.62
N TRP A 6 0.40 -23.12 -11.65
CA TRP A 6 1.48 -22.65 -10.79
C TRP A 6 1.81 -21.14 -10.90
N PRO A 7 1.89 -20.54 -12.10
CA PRO A 7 2.12 -19.09 -12.21
C PRO A 7 1.01 -18.26 -11.56
N HIS A 8 -0.25 -18.70 -11.69
CA HIS A 8 -1.39 -18.00 -11.07
C HIS A 8 -1.36 -18.09 -9.55
N LEU A 9 -0.93 -19.23 -8.99
CA LEU A 9 -0.76 -19.40 -7.55
C LEU A 9 0.36 -18.50 -7.01
N LEU A 10 1.46 -18.35 -7.74
CA LEU A 10 2.55 -17.43 -7.36
C LEU A 10 2.09 -15.98 -7.36
N ILE A 11 1.39 -15.54 -8.40
CA ILE A 11 0.83 -14.17 -8.47
C ILE A 11 -0.14 -13.94 -7.31
N TYR A 12 -1.00 -14.92 -7.02
CA TYR A 12 -1.92 -14.85 -5.88
C TYR A 12 -1.17 -14.74 -4.55
N ALA A 13 -0.14 -15.55 -4.33
CA ALA A 13 0.67 -15.52 -3.10
C ALA A 13 1.37 -14.16 -2.93
N ILE A 14 1.96 -13.62 -3.99
CA ILE A 14 2.60 -12.29 -3.97
C ILE A 14 1.57 -11.21 -3.64
N SER A 15 0.39 -11.25 -4.26
CA SER A 15 -0.70 -10.31 -3.98
C SER A 15 -1.13 -10.37 -2.51
N PHE A 16 -1.18 -11.57 -1.94
CA PHE A 16 -1.56 -11.75 -0.53
C PHE A 16 -0.51 -11.21 0.42
N ILE A 17 0.77 -11.34 0.08
CA ILE A 17 1.89 -10.73 0.83
C ILE A 17 1.78 -9.21 0.80
N ILE A 18 1.48 -8.60 -0.35
CA ILE A 18 1.27 -7.16 -0.48
C ILE A 18 0.09 -6.69 0.37
N LEU A 19 -1.04 -7.43 0.33
CA LEU A 19 -2.18 -7.17 1.21
C LEU A 19 -1.80 -7.23 2.69
N GLY A 20 -0.99 -8.21 3.07
CA GLY A 20 -0.47 -8.35 4.42
C GLY A 20 0.33 -7.12 4.88
N PHE A 21 1.17 -6.55 4.01
CA PHE A 21 1.88 -5.31 4.31
C PHE A 21 0.94 -4.12 4.51
N TYR A 22 -0.05 -3.94 3.64
CA TYR A 22 -1.05 -2.88 3.84
C TYR A 22 -1.84 -3.07 5.13
N TRP A 23 -2.16 -4.31 5.49
CA TRP A 23 -2.84 -4.61 6.74
C TRP A 23 -1.99 -4.28 7.97
N ILE A 24 -0.69 -4.63 7.95
CA ILE A 24 0.25 -4.32 9.04
C ILE A 24 0.38 -2.80 9.21
N GLU A 25 0.61 -2.05 8.12
CA GLU A 25 0.73 -0.59 8.14
C GLU A 25 -0.55 0.08 8.68
N HIS A 26 -1.70 -0.42 8.25
CA HIS A 26 -3.00 0.07 8.72
C HIS A 26 -3.23 -0.26 10.20
N HIS A 27 -2.86 -1.47 10.64
CA HIS A 27 -2.96 -1.88 12.04
C HIS A 27 -2.08 -1.01 12.95
N LEU A 28 -0.84 -0.73 12.54
CA LEU A 28 0.05 0.18 13.27
C LEU A 28 -0.52 1.60 13.43
N GLN A 29 -1.30 2.09 12.46
CA GLN A 29 -2.00 3.37 12.61
C GLN A 29 -3.10 3.29 13.68
N TYR A 30 -3.82 2.16 13.75
CA TYR A 30 -4.89 1.95 14.74
C TYR A 30 -4.38 1.90 16.18
N ASP A 31 -3.15 1.46 16.42
CA ASP A 31 -2.53 1.47 17.75
C ASP A 31 -2.49 2.88 18.37
N TYR A 32 -2.50 3.92 17.54
CA TYR A 32 -2.50 5.32 17.96
C TYR A 32 -3.87 6.00 17.95
N ILE A 33 -4.95 5.29 17.58
CA ILE A 33 -6.29 5.86 17.46
C ILE A 33 -7.11 5.58 18.72
N LYS A 34 -7.55 6.65 19.39
CA LYS A 34 -8.28 6.58 20.66
C LYS A 34 -9.76 6.24 20.53
N SER A 35 -10.40 6.71 19.45
CA SER A 35 -11.83 6.53 19.24
C SER A 35 -12.19 6.56 17.76
N SER A 36 -13.30 5.94 17.40
CA SER A 36 -13.80 5.93 16.02
C SER A 36 -15.08 6.75 15.89
N SER A 37 -15.27 7.38 14.72
CA SER A 37 -16.52 8.07 14.35
C SER A 37 -17.12 7.39 13.12
N LYS A 38 -18.40 7.65 12.84
CA LYS A 38 -19.05 7.11 11.63
C LYS A 38 -18.32 7.50 10.35
N TYR A 39 -17.84 8.73 10.25
CA TYR A 39 -17.05 9.20 9.08
C TYR A 39 -15.72 8.47 8.96
N PHE A 40 -15.04 8.25 10.07
CA PHE A 40 -13.80 7.48 10.10
C PHE A 40 -14.02 6.03 9.60
N LEU A 41 -15.10 5.38 10.02
CA LEU A 41 -15.46 4.04 9.57
C LEU A 41 -15.74 4.00 8.06
N TRP A 42 -16.41 5.00 7.50
CA TRP A 42 -16.62 5.09 6.05
C TRP A 42 -15.33 5.27 5.26
N ILE A 43 -14.40 6.10 5.74
CA ILE A 43 -13.07 6.23 5.14
C ILE A 43 -12.36 4.87 5.15
N ASN A 44 -12.47 4.14 6.26
CA ASN A 44 -11.89 2.80 6.38
C ASN A 44 -12.52 1.80 5.40
N VAL A 45 -13.84 1.83 5.23
CA VAL A 45 -14.53 0.97 4.25
C VAL A 45 -14.04 1.26 2.83
N LEU A 46 -13.89 2.53 2.45
CA LEU A 46 -13.34 2.90 1.14
C LEU A 46 -11.89 2.43 0.97
N PHE A 47 -11.06 2.56 2.00
CA PHE A 47 -9.70 2.04 2.01
C PHE A 47 -9.66 0.52 1.80
N LEU A 48 -10.48 -0.23 2.54
CA LEU A 48 -10.58 -1.69 2.39
C LEU A 48 -11.09 -2.10 1.01
N MET A 49 -12.02 -1.37 0.43
CA MET A 49 -12.53 -1.62 -0.92
C MET A 49 -11.41 -1.50 -1.96
N VAL A 50 -10.58 -0.46 -1.87
CA VAL A 50 -9.47 -0.27 -2.82
C VAL A 50 -8.36 -1.30 -2.60
N ILE A 51 -8.06 -1.67 -1.34
CA ILE A 51 -7.13 -2.75 -1.03
C ILE A 51 -7.62 -4.09 -1.62
N ALA A 52 -8.91 -4.38 -1.55
CA ALA A 52 -9.49 -5.61 -2.10
C ALA A 52 -9.32 -5.72 -3.63
N LEU A 53 -9.07 -4.62 -4.35
CA LEU A 53 -8.72 -4.63 -5.77
C LEU A 53 -7.26 -5.05 -6.04
N THR A 54 -6.39 -5.04 -5.03
CA THR A 54 -4.95 -5.34 -5.21
C THR A 54 -4.70 -6.71 -5.84
N PRO A 55 -5.35 -7.82 -5.43
CA PRO A 55 -5.15 -9.12 -6.07
C PRO A 55 -5.56 -9.13 -7.55
N PHE A 56 -6.61 -8.38 -7.90
CA PHE A 56 -7.06 -8.24 -9.27
C PHE A 56 -6.01 -7.50 -10.11
N THR A 57 -5.58 -6.32 -9.66
CA THR A 57 -4.59 -5.49 -10.40
C THR A 57 -3.23 -6.17 -10.50
N THR A 58 -2.79 -6.88 -9.46
CA THR A 58 -1.57 -7.70 -9.48
C THR A 58 -1.71 -8.89 -10.44
N GLY A 59 -2.89 -9.52 -10.48
CA GLY A 59 -3.19 -10.61 -11.41
C GLY A 59 -3.15 -10.15 -12.87
N VAL A 60 -3.71 -8.97 -13.16
CA VAL A 60 -3.63 -8.35 -14.49
C VAL A 60 -2.17 -8.03 -14.84
N LEU A 61 -1.43 -7.42 -13.93
CA LEU A 61 -0.01 -7.12 -14.12
C LEU A 61 0.81 -8.39 -14.44
N GLY A 62 0.64 -9.44 -13.63
CA GLY A 62 1.37 -10.70 -13.83
C GLY A 62 1.04 -11.43 -15.14
N ARG A 63 -0.16 -11.19 -15.70
CA ARG A 63 -0.59 -11.81 -16.97
C ARG A 63 -0.16 -11.01 -18.19
N TYR A 64 -0.03 -9.71 -18.06
CA TYR A 64 0.21 -8.77 -19.17
C TYR A 64 1.39 -7.85 -18.84
N LEU A 65 2.58 -8.46 -18.60
CA LEU A 65 3.79 -7.72 -18.21
C LEU A 65 4.31 -6.78 -19.30
N ASP A 66 4.04 -7.11 -20.56
CA ASP A 66 4.47 -6.34 -21.74
C ASP A 66 3.44 -5.25 -22.14
N GLU A 67 2.33 -5.15 -21.40
CA GLU A 67 1.26 -4.20 -21.69
C GLU A 67 1.34 -3.01 -20.70
N GLN A 68 1.53 -1.82 -21.24
CA GLN A 68 1.59 -0.58 -20.45
C GLN A 68 0.34 -0.38 -19.57
N PHE A 69 -0.84 -0.76 -20.10
CA PHE A 69 -2.09 -0.66 -19.36
C PHE A 69 -2.06 -1.40 -18.03
N SER A 70 -1.49 -2.60 -17.98
CA SER A 70 -1.40 -3.41 -16.77
C SER A 70 -0.54 -2.75 -15.70
N ILE A 71 0.58 -2.14 -16.11
CA ILE A 71 1.49 -1.39 -15.26
C ILE A 71 0.81 -0.16 -14.67
N ILE A 72 0.10 0.60 -15.51
CA ILE A 72 -0.65 1.79 -15.07
C ILE A 72 -1.78 1.40 -14.12
N LEU A 73 -2.56 0.37 -14.43
CA LEU A 73 -3.66 -0.10 -13.61
C LEU A 73 -3.19 -0.49 -12.19
N TYR A 74 -2.10 -1.25 -12.11
CA TYR A 74 -1.50 -1.63 -10.84
C TYR A 74 -0.97 -0.42 -10.07
N GLY A 75 -0.30 0.51 -10.76
CA GLY A 75 0.21 1.74 -10.16
C GLY A 75 -0.90 2.64 -9.62
N ILE A 76 -2.00 2.81 -10.37
CA ILE A 76 -3.18 3.56 -9.91
C ILE A 76 -3.74 2.94 -8.63
N ASN A 77 -3.82 1.62 -8.54
CA ASN A 77 -4.29 0.95 -7.32
C ASN A 77 -3.41 1.30 -6.13
N ILE A 78 -2.06 1.22 -6.24
CA ILE A 78 -1.13 1.59 -5.17
C ILE A 78 -1.30 3.07 -4.78
N VAL A 79 -1.42 3.96 -5.75
CA VAL A 79 -1.61 5.40 -5.51
C VAL A 79 -2.91 5.65 -4.74
N LEU A 80 -4.02 5.02 -5.14
CA LEU A 80 -5.31 5.15 -4.47
C LEU A 80 -5.27 4.62 -3.02
N VAL A 81 -4.64 3.47 -2.79
CA VAL A 81 -4.42 2.94 -1.43
C VAL A 81 -3.64 3.94 -0.59
N GLY A 82 -2.56 4.52 -1.14
CA GLY A 82 -1.75 5.52 -0.44
C GLY A 82 -2.51 6.81 -0.14
N ILE A 83 -3.30 7.33 -1.09
CA ILE A 83 -4.13 8.52 -0.90
C ILE A 83 -5.18 8.29 0.20
N LEU A 84 -5.87 7.16 0.19
CA LEU A 84 -6.87 6.85 1.19
C LEU A 84 -6.26 6.62 2.57
N SER A 85 -5.11 5.94 2.64
CA SER A 85 -4.34 5.78 3.89
C SER A 85 -3.88 7.13 4.45
N TYR A 86 -3.40 8.03 3.58
CA TYR A 86 -3.02 9.38 3.96
C TYR A 86 -4.23 10.18 4.47
N PHE A 87 -5.37 10.11 3.76
CA PHE A 87 -6.60 10.80 4.15
C PHE A 87 -7.14 10.28 5.48
N HIS A 88 -7.07 8.96 5.69
CA HIS A 88 -7.41 8.31 6.97
C HIS A 88 -6.55 8.86 8.12
N TRP A 89 -5.24 8.90 7.96
CA TRP A 89 -4.32 9.44 8.96
C TRP A 89 -4.46 10.94 9.17
N TRP A 90 -4.69 11.71 8.10
CA TRP A 90 -4.97 13.15 8.17
C TRP A 90 -6.24 13.42 8.96
N TYR A 91 -7.33 12.70 8.69
CA TYR A 91 -8.60 12.86 9.40
C TYR A 91 -8.46 12.62 10.91
N VAL A 92 -7.75 11.55 11.29
CA VAL A 92 -7.49 11.20 12.69
C VAL A 92 -6.74 12.32 13.42
N ASN A 93 -5.70 12.89 12.79
CA ASN A 93 -4.94 13.99 13.34
C ASN A 93 -5.77 15.30 13.39
N PHE A 94 -6.51 15.61 12.35
CA PHE A 94 -7.38 16.79 12.28
C PHE A 94 -8.44 16.77 13.38
N ARG A 95 -9.05 15.63 13.64
CA ARG A 95 -10.07 15.44 14.70
C ARG A 95 -9.47 15.28 16.09
N ARG A 96 -8.14 15.27 16.21
CA ARG A 96 -7.41 15.06 17.48
C ARG A 96 -7.83 13.76 18.19
N ILE A 97 -8.09 12.69 17.43
CA ILE A 97 -8.48 11.38 17.94
C ILE A 97 -7.25 10.50 18.21
N VAL A 98 -6.09 11.07 18.20
CA VAL A 98 -4.81 10.39 18.48
C VAL A 98 -4.57 10.35 19.99
N PHE A 99 -4.00 9.26 20.50
CA PHE A 99 -3.57 9.18 21.89
C PHE A 99 -2.53 10.27 22.24
N LYS A 100 -2.51 10.72 23.50
CA LYS A 100 -1.53 11.72 23.99
C LYS A 100 -0.08 11.27 23.83
N ASP A 101 0.15 9.95 23.81
CA ASP A 101 1.49 9.35 23.68
C ASP A 101 2.04 9.36 22.25
N ALA A 102 1.22 9.72 21.26
CA ALA A 102 1.67 9.91 19.89
C ALA A 102 2.48 11.21 19.80
N THR A 103 3.78 11.09 19.91
CA THR A 103 4.70 12.24 19.77
C THR A 103 4.65 12.81 18.34
N PRO A 104 4.98 14.10 18.16
CA PRO A 104 5.07 14.70 16.81
C PRO A 104 6.00 13.92 15.87
N VAL A 105 7.03 13.27 16.42
CA VAL A 105 7.95 12.41 15.67
C VAL A 105 7.24 11.18 15.13
N VAL A 106 6.45 10.49 15.95
CA VAL A 106 5.66 9.31 15.54
C VAL A 106 4.66 9.69 14.45
N ILE A 107 3.92 10.78 14.64
CA ILE A 107 2.94 11.28 13.67
C ILE A 107 3.60 11.57 12.32
N SER A 108 4.75 12.23 12.33
CA SER A 108 5.54 12.53 11.13
C SER A 108 6.09 11.28 10.46
N THR A 109 6.55 10.29 11.23
CA THR A 109 7.11 9.04 10.72
C THR A 109 6.03 8.22 10.00
N ILE A 110 4.84 8.06 10.61
CA ILE A 110 3.72 7.36 9.99
C ILE A 110 3.31 8.06 8.69
N LYS A 111 3.20 9.39 8.70
CA LYS A 111 2.88 10.17 7.50
C LYS A 111 3.88 9.95 6.37
N LYS A 112 5.17 9.92 6.67
CA LYS A 112 6.24 9.65 5.68
C LYS A 112 6.16 8.23 5.14
N SER A 113 5.95 7.23 5.99
CA SER A 113 5.80 5.83 5.59
C SER A 113 4.65 5.65 4.59
N ILE A 114 3.49 6.24 4.87
CA ILE A 114 2.31 6.16 4.00
C ILE A 114 2.59 6.71 2.59
N LEU A 115 3.41 7.76 2.47
CA LEU A 115 3.65 8.44 1.19
C LEU A 115 4.68 7.74 0.29
N VAL A 116 5.50 6.83 0.82
CA VAL A 116 6.57 6.19 0.04
C VAL A 116 6.02 5.35 -1.11
N ALA A 117 5.08 4.45 -0.84
CA ALA A 117 4.51 3.58 -1.87
C ALA A 117 3.81 4.35 -3.02
N PRO A 118 2.91 5.33 -2.74
CA PRO A 118 2.28 6.09 -3.81
C PRO A 118 3.26 6.95 -4.61
N ILE A 119 4.32 7.47 -3.99
CA ILE A 119 5.36 8.21 -4.70
C ILE A 119 6.14 7.28 -5.64
N ILE A 120 6.59 6.12 -5.16
CA ILE A 120 7.28 5.12 -5.98
C ILE A 120 6.37 4.68 -7.14
N ALA A 121 5.08 4.42 -6.87
CA ALA A 121 4.14 4.01 -7.89
C ALA A 121 3.89 5.11 -8.94
N SER A 122 3.79 6.37 -8.53
CA SER A 122 3.64 7.49 -9.46
C SER A 122 4.86 7.64 -10.37
N ILE A 123 6.06 7.52 -9.82
CA ILE A 123 7.32 7.53 -10.59
C ILE A 123 7.34 6.34 -11.56
N SER A 124 6.95 5.16 -11.11
CA SER A 124 6.90 3.96 -11.95
C SER A 124 5.92 4.12 -13.12
N ILE A 125 4.73 4.70 -12.88
CA ILE A 125 3.77 5.01 -13.96
C ILE A 125 4.41 5.95 -14.99
N LEU A 126 5.09 7.03 -14.58
CA LEU A 126 5.74 7.95 -15.49
C LEU A 126 6.86 7.26 -16.31
N ILE A 127 7.64 6.40 -15.66
CA ILE A 127 8.72 5.67 -16.31
C ILE A 127 8.20 4.60 -17.28
N SER A 128 6.99 4.07 -17.07
CA SER A 128 6.38 3.09 -17.98
C SER A 128 6.20 3.61 -19.41
N PHE A 129 6.13 4.93 -19.62
CA PHE A 129 6.09 5.54 -20.95
C PHE A 129 7.43 5.47 -21.70
N PHE A 130 8.52 5.22 -20.99
CA PHE A 130 9.87 5.09 -21.57
C PHE A 130 10.36 3.64 -21.57
N SER A 131 10.09 2.89 -20.49
CA SER A 131 10.50 1.50 -20.35
C SER A 131 9.62 0.75 -19.37
N LEU A 132 8.93 -0.29 -19.86
CA LEU A 132 8.07 -1.14 -19.05
C LEU A 132 8.90 -1.94 -18.02
N TRP A 133 10.05 -2.45 -18.41
CA TRP A 133 10.94 -3.24 -17.54
C TRP A 133 11.48 -2.44 -16.36
N ILE A 134 11.91 -1.20 -16.60
CA ILE A 134 12.41 -0.32 -15.51
C ILE A 134 11.25 -0.01 -14.54
N SER A 135 10.07 0.23 -15.07
CA SER A 135 8.87 0.45 -14.25
C SER A 135 8.56 -0.75 -13.35
N LEU A 136 8.62 -1.98 -13.87
CA LEU A 136 8.39 -3.20 -13.09
C LEU A 136 9.43 -3.37 -11.97
N VAL A 137 10.71 -3.09 -12.26
CA VAL A 137 11.77 -3.11 -11.23
C VAL A 137 11.49 -2.10 -10.12
N ILE A 138 11.01 -0.90 -10.46
CA ILE A 138 10.66 0.13 -9.48
C ILE A 138 9.49 -0.33 -8.59
N TYR A 139 8.47 -1.00 -9.13
CA TYR A 139 7.40 -1.57 -8.31
C TYR A 139 7.90 -2.60 -7.31
N ALA A 140 8.92 -3.38 -7.66
CA ALA A 140 9.52 -4.34 -6.73
C ALA A 140 10.19 -3.68 -5.51
N LEU A 141 10.54 -2.39 -5.59
CA LEU A 141 11.06 -1.64 -4.44
C LEU A 141 10.01 -1.40 -3.35
N VAL A 142 8.72 -1.37 -3.68
CA VAL A 142 7.65 -1.12 -2.71
C VAL A 142 7.62 -2.20 -1.61
N PRO A 143 7.47 -3.50 -1.91
CA PRO A 143 7.47 -4.53 -0.87
C PRO A 143 8.83 -4.63 -0.15
N ILE A 144 9.94 -4.40 -0.84
CA ILE A 144 11.28 -4.38 -0.22
C ILE A 144 11.35 -3.30 0.85
N TYR A 145 10.90 -2.09 0.55
CA TYR A 145 10.85 -0.99 1.52
C TYR A 145 10.05 -1.38 2.77
N TYR A 146 8.87 -1.95 2.62
CA TYR A 146 8.04 -2.34 3.77
C TYR A 146 8.64 -3.49 4.60
N ILE A 147 9.32 -4.44 3.98
CA ILE A 147 10.05 -5.50 4.69
C ILE A 147 11.14 -4.90 5.58
N PHE A 148 11.91 -3.94 5.08
CA PHE A 148 12.96 -3.28 5.86
C PHE A 148 12.37 -2.39 6.95
N LEU A 149 11.31 -1.64 6.67
CA LEU A 149 10.68 -0.76 7.65
C LEU A 149 10.04 -1.53 8.79
N SER A 150 9.39 -2.65 8.52
CA SER A 150 8.78 -3.51 9.54
C SER A 150 9.82 -4.05 10.53
N ARG A 151 11.02 -4.38 10.07
CA ARG A 151 12.13 -4.79 10.94
C ARG A 151 12.55 -3.67 11.89
N VAL A 152 12.65 -2.43 11.40
CA VAL A 152 13.06 -1.28 12.22
C VAL A 152 12.01 -0.89 13.28
N SER A 153 10.72 -1.01 12.96
CA SER A 153 9.65 -0.68 13.91
C SER A 153 9.45 -1.77 14.98
N PHE A 154 9.72 -3.04 14.65
CA PHE A 154 9.59 -4.17 15.59
C PHE A 154 10.66 -4.17 16.70
N PHE A 155 11.85 -3.62 16.43
CA PHE A 155 12.96 -3.52 17.38
C PHE A 155 12.91 -2.27 18.29
N ARG A 156 11.88 -1.44 18.20
CA ARG A 156 11.75 -0.17 18.93
C ARG A 156 10.69 -0.19 20.06
N LYS A 157 10.20 -1.40 20.41
CA LYS A 157 9.34 -1.58 21.61
C LYS A 157 10.16 -2.11 22.79
#